data_09ab89a3711d10132f0ecf6e11d158f1
#
_entry.id   09ab89a3711d10132f0ecf6e11d158f1
#
_cell.length_a   1.000
_cell.length_b   1.000
_cell.length_c   1.000
_cell.angle_alpha   90.00
_cell.angle_beta   90.00
_cell.angle_gamma   90.00
#
_symmetry.space_group_name_H-M   'P 1'
#
loop_
_entity.id
_entity.type
_entity.pdbx_description
1 polymer ?
#
loop_
_entity_poly.entity_id
_entity_poly.type
_entity_poly.pdbx_seq_one_letter_code
_entity_poly.pdbx_strand_id
1 'polypeptide(L)'
;TTYIAYGTDTTRSTLKSSDEKVRTWFKEKNVSENEYYLVVGRFVPENNYEAMIRGFLASNSKKDFVLITNVEQNKFYNQLLASTGFDKDPRVKFVGTVYDQELLKYIRENAYAYFHGHEVGGTNPSLLEALESTKLNLLLDVGFNREVGEQSAIYWKKDELSQVIEKVEQFDAKMIDELDRQSNQRIADAFTWERIVTDYEKLFKG
;
A
#
# COMPACT_ATOMS: atom_id res chain seq x y z
N THR A 1 23.77 4.29 -19.37
CA THR A 1 22.39 3.76 -19.20
C THR A 1 21.64 4.77 -18.38
N THR A 2 20.53 5.28 -18.91
CA THR A 2 19.65 6.21 -18.20
C THR A 2 18.49 5.42 -17.62
N TYR A 3 18.24 5.56 -16.31
CA TYR A 3 17.07 5.01 -15.65
C TYR A 3 15.90 5.98 -15.82
N ILE A 4 14.75 5.47 -16.27
CA ILE A 4 13.48 6.20 -16.29
C ILE A 4 12.47 5.38 -15.49
N ALA A 5 11.86 6.01 -14.51
CA ALA A 5 10.89 5.39 -13.61
C ALA A 5 9.54 5.10 -14.31
N TYR A 6 8.63 4.42 -13.63
CA TYR A 6 7.22 4.37 -13.99
C TYR A 6 6.52 5.68 -13.59
N GLY A 7 5.44 6.01 -14.32
CA GLY A 7 4.51 7.06 -13.93
C GLY A 7 3.28 6.50 -13.22
N THR A 8 2.57 7.38 -12.52
CA THR A 8 1.27 7.07 -11.93
C THR A 8 0.22 8.10 -12.34
N ASP A 9 -1.05 7.69 -12.29
CA ASP A 9 -2.21 8.57 -12.44
C ASP A 9 -2.45 9.29 -11.11
N THR A 10 -2.61 10.60 -11.18
CA THR A 10 -2.85 11.47 -10.00
C THR A 10 -4.31 11.84 -9.82
N THR A 11 -5.22 11.19 -10.56
CA THR A 11 -6.65 11.43 -10.41
C THR A 11 -7.23 10.66 -9.24
N ARG A 12 -7.99 11.33 -8.41
CA ARG A 12 -8.75 10.74 -7.31
C ARG A 12 -9.93 9.92 -7.82
N SER A 13 -10.42 9.01 -7.00
CA SER A 13 -11.64 8.26 -7.31
C SER A 13 -12.84 9.19 -7.46
N THR A 14 -13.67 8.93 -8.45
CA THR A 14 -14.95 9.64 -8.64
C THR A 14 -16.07 9.12 -7.73
N LEU A 15 -15.82 7.99 -7.05
CA LEU A 15 -16.80 7.34 -6.20
C LEU A 15 -16.98 8.05 -4.86
N LYS A 16 -18.16 7.83 -4.27
CA LYS A 16 -18.55 8.35 -2.95
C LYS A 16 -18.96 7.18 -2.04
N SER A 17 -18.91 7.39 -0.74
CA SER A 17 -19.39 6.41 0.26
C SER A 17 -20.85 6.00 0.06
N SER A 18 -21.66 6.87 -0.57
CA SER A 18 -23.06 6.58 -0.91
C SER A 18 -23.25 5.65 -2.10
N ASP A 19 -22.23 5.41 -2.93
CA ASP A 19 -22.35 4.60 -4.13
C ASP A 19 -22.56 3.12 -3.78
N GLU A 20 -23.47 2.49 -4.50
CA GLU A 20 -23.88 1.10 -4.19
C GLU A 20 -22.69 0.14 -4.22
N LYS A 21 -21.81 0.23 -5.22
CA LYS A 21 -20.64 -0.66 -5.32
C LYS A 21 -19.64 -0.48 -4.17
N VAL A 22 -19.49 0.75 -3.65
CA VAL A 22 -18.67 1.04 -2.48
C VAL A 22 -19.29 0.37 -1.25
N ARG A 23 -20.55 0.70 -0.95
CA ARG A 23 -21.26 0.11 0.20
C ARG A 23 -21.29 -1.41 0.17
N THR A 24 -21.52 -1.98 -1.01
CA THR A 24 -21.57 -3.43 -1.20
C THR A 24 -20.22 -4.05 -0.88
N TRP A 25 -19.11 -3.51 -1.43
CA TRP A 25 -17.78 -4.04 -1.20
C TRP A 25 -17.39 -3.98 0.29
N PHE A 26 -17.53 -2.82 0.93
CA PHE A 26 -17.17 -2.65 2.34
C PHE A 26 -18.02 -3.55 3.26
N LYS A 27 -19.30 -3.69 2.97
CA LYS A 27 -20.21 -4.58 3.70
C LYS A 27 -19.84 -6.05 3.52
N GLU A 28 -19.64 -6.51 2.28
CA GLU A 28 -19.30 -7.91 1.98
C GLU A 28 -17.94 -8.32 2.55
N LYS A 29 -16.97 -7.41 2.57
CA LYS A 29 -15.64 -7.66 3.14
C LYS A 29 -15.58 -7.40 4.64
N ASN A 30 -16.67 -6.90 5.22
CA ASN A 30 -16.75 -6.53 6.64
C ASN A 30 -15.61 -5.60 7.05
N VAL A 31 -15.38 -4.54 6.27
CA VAL A 31 -14.33 -3.53 6.43
C VAL A 31 -14.99 -2.17 6.61
N SER A 32 -14.38 -1.28 7.39
CA SER A 32 -14.84 0.10 7.58
C SER A 32 -13.80 1.09 7.05
N GLU A 33 -14.25 2.17 6.42
CA GLU A 33 -13.39 3.25 5.93
C GLU A 33 -12.50 3.79 7.06
N ASN A 34 -11.24 4.06 6.74
CA ASN A 34 -10.20 4.56 7.65
C ASN A 34 -9.85 3.63 8.85
N GLU A 35 -10.40 2.42 8.89
CA GLU A 35 -10.18 1.45 9.96
C GLU A 35 -9.43 0.19 9.47
N TYR A 36 -8.59 0.32 8.46
CA TYR A 36 -7.77 -0.79 7.97
C TYR A 36 -6.42 -0.35 7.42
N TYR A 37 -5.45 -1.23 7.60
CA TYR A 37 -4.19 -1.25 6.86
C TYR A 37 -4.40 -1.99 5.55
N LEU A 38 -3.83 -1.51 4.46
CA LEU A 38 -4.03 -2.04 3.12
C LEU A 38 -2.72 -2.56 2.53
N VAL A 39 -2.78 -3.71 1.87
CA VAL A 39 -1.77 -4.20 0.92
C VAL A 39 -2.43 -4.47 -0.42
N VAL A 40 -1.80 -4.04 -1.50
CA VAL A 40 -2.19 -4.37 -2.88
C VAL A 40 -0.97 -4.91 -3.62
N GLY A 41 -1.02 -6.14 -4.07
CA GLY A 41 0.11 -6.73 -4.78
C GLY A 41 -0.04 -8.21 -5.10
N ARG A 42 0.93 -8.76 -5.82
CA ARG A 42 0.97 -10.20 -6.11
C ARG A 42 1.26 -11.00 -4.85
N PHE A 43 0.64 -12.16 -4.73
CA PHE A 43 0.85 -13.06 -3.59
C PHE A 43 2.12 -13.92 -3.80
N VAL A 44 3.27 -13.28 -3.55
CA VAL A 44 4.60 -13.88 -3.72
C VAL A 44 5.50 -13.61 -2.49
N PRO A 45 6.47 -14.49 -2.18
CA PRO A 45 7.33 -14.32 -1.01
C PRO A 45 8.08 -12.99 -0.96
N GLU A 46 8.51 -12.47 -2.10
CA GLU A 46 9.27 -11.23 -2.26
C GLU A 46 8.50 -9.99 -1.80
N ASN A 47 7.18 -10.09 -1.64
CA ASN A 47 6.34 -9.03 -1.10
C ASN A 47 6.23 -9.08 0.44
N ASN A 48 6.96 -9.99 1.10
CA ASN A 48 7.09 -10.06 2.56
C ASN A 48 5.76 -10.16 3.33
N TYR A 49 4.77 -10.89 2.78
CA TYR A 49 3.48 -11.09 3.45
C TYR A 49 3.64 -11.68 4.86
N GLU A 50 4.59 -12.60 5.04
CA GLU A 50 4.83 -13.19 6.36
C GLU A 50 5.27 -12.15 7.39
N ALA A 51 6.23 -11.28 7.04
CA ALA A 51 6.69 -10.23 7.94
C ALA A 51 5.57 -9.23 8.27
N MET A 52 4.78 -8.84 7.27
CA MET A 52 3.66 -7.92 7.47
C MET A 52 2.57 -8.53 8.35
N ILE A 53 2.16 -9.77 8.11
CA ILE A 53 1.15 -10.46 8.92
C ILE A 53 1.67 -10.66 10.35
N ARG A 54 2.90 -11.15 10.55
CA ARG A 54 3.49 -11.31 11.89
C ARG A 54 3.56 -9.99 12.65
N GLY A 55 4.04 -8.95 12.02
CA GLY A 55 4.12 -7.61 12.63
C GLY A 55 2.74 -7.07 13.01
N PHE A 56 1.74 -7.25 12.13
CA PHE A 56 0.37 -6.85 12.42
C PHE A 56 -0.24 -7.67 13.57
N LEU A 57 -0.12 -8.99 13.54
CA LEU A 57 -0.64 -9.86 14.61
C LEU A 57 0.01 -9.60 15.97
N ALA A 58 1.28 -9.19 15.99
CA ALA A 58 2.01 -8.84 17.20
C ALA A 58 1.66 -7.44 17.73
N SER A 59 0.99 -6.59 16.95
CA SER A 59 0.57 -5.25 17.37
C SER A 59 -0.74 -5.27 18.16
N ASN A 60 -0.99 -4.19 18.92
CA ASN A 60 -2.24 -3.98 19.64
C ASN A 60 -3.33 -3.29 18.81
N SER A 61 -3.13 -3.12 17.49
CA SER A 61 -4.08 -2.48 16.60
C SER A 61 -5.47 -3.11 16.69
N LYS A 62 -6.49 -2.27 16.60
CA LYS A 62 -7.90 -2.72 16.50
C LYS A 62 -8.42 -2.65 15.06
N LYS A 63 -7.61 -2.13 14.16
CA LYS A 63 -7.95 -2.01 12.73
C LYS A 63 -7.84 -3.36 12.03
N ASP A 64 -8.45 -3.44 10.86
CA ASP A 64 -8.31 -4.61 9.98
C ASP A 64 -6.98 -4.56 9.19
N PHE A 65 -6.54 -5.71 8.74
CA PHE A 65 -5.47 -5.83 7.76
C PHE A 65 -6.04 -6.43 6.47
N VAL A 66 -6.25 -5.59 5.48
CA VAL A 66 -6.90 -5.92 4.21
C VAL A 66 -5.85 -6.20 3.15
N LEU A 67 -5.89 -7.40 2.58
CA LEU A 67 -4.95 -7.85 1.56
C LEU A 67 -5.69 -8.05 0.22
N ILE A 68 -5.49 -7.10 -0.69
CA ILE A 68 -5.99 -7.19 -2.07
C ILE A 68 -4.94 -7.92 -2.91
N THR A 69 -5.16 -9.19 -3.12
CA THR A 69 -4.24 -10.06 -3.85
C THR A 69 -4.97 -11.27 -4.40
N ASN A 70 -4.44 -11.84 -5.49
CA ASN A 70 -4.92 -13.13 -5.98
C ASN A 70 -4.29 -14.25 -5.15
N VAL A 71 -5.04 -14.78 -4.20
CA VAL A 71 -4.58 -15.88 -3.34
C VAL A 71 -4.84 -17.21 -4.03
N GLU A 72 -3.77 -17.89 -4.36
CA GLU A 72 -3.82 -19.30 -4.70
C GLU A 72 -3.43 -20.13 -3.48
N GLN A 73 -4.21 -21.17 -3.18
CA GLN A 73 -3.88 -22.12 -2.09
C GLN A 73 -2.73 -23.04 -2.51
N ASN A 74 -1.58 -22.43 -2.73
CA ASN A 74 -0.34 -23.07 -3.13
C ASN A 74 0.58 -23.37 -1.93
N LYS A 75 1.80 -23.84 -2.22
CA LYS A 75 2.79 -24.11 -1.17
C LYS A 75 3.10 -22.88 -0.29
N PHE A 76 3.18 -21.69 -0.89
CA PHE A 76 3.45 -20.44 -0.18
C PHE A 76 2.32 -20.09 0.79
N TYR A 77 1.05 -20.22 0.35
CA TYR A 77 -0.11 -20.01 1.21
C TYR A 77 -0.08 -20.95 2.43
N ASN A 78 0.16 -22.24 2.21
CA ASN A 78 0.21 -23.22 3.30
C ASN A 78 1.36 -22.96 4.28
N GLN A 79 2.52 -22.54 3.78
CA GLN A 79 3.66 -22.13 4.62
C GLN A 79 3.30 -20.88 5.45
N LEU A 80 2.72 -19.88 4.83
CA LEU A 80 2.29 -18.64 5.48
C LEU A 80 1.25 -18.92 6.57
N LEU A 81 0.25 -19.75 6.27
CA LEU A 81 -0.76 -20.17 7.23
C LEU A 81 -0.14 -20.91 8.43
N ALA A 82 0.72 -21.87 8.16
CA ALA A 82 1.38 -22.66 9.21
C ALA A 82 2.29 -21.79 10.10
N SER A 83 2.96 -20.80 9.51
CA SER A 83 3.93 -19.97 10.23
C SER A 83 3.31 -18.81 10.99
N THR A 84 2.13 -18.33 10.60
CA THR A 84 1.49 -17.13 11.19
C THR A 84 0.18 -17.44 11.89
N GLY A 85 -0.57 -18.47 11.44
CA GLY A 85 -1.92 -18.76 11.94
C GLY A 85 -2.92 -17.63 11.67
N PHE A 86 -2.73 -16.87 10.59
CA PHE A 86 -3.52 -15.67 10.28
C PHE A 86 -5.02 -15.90 10.16
N ASP A 87 -5.43 -17.14 9.84
CA ASP A 87 -6.83 -17.55 9.74
C ASP A 87 -7.60 -17.52 11.06
N LYS A 88 -6.88 -17.45 12.18
CA LYS A 88 -7.44 -17.38 13.54
C LYS A 88 -7.74 -15.95 13.98
N ASP A 89 -7.23 -14.95 13.26
CA ASP A 89 -7.48 -13.55 13.59
C ASP A 89 -8.43 -12.93 12.54
N PRO A 90 -9.66 -12.58 12.93
CA PRO A 90 -10.67 -12.06 12.01
C PRO A 90 -10.30 -10.69 11.42
N ARG A 91 -9.29 -10.01 11.95
CA ARG A 91 -8.80 -8.74 11.41
C ARG A 91 -7.98 -8.94 10.14
N VAL A 92 -7.37 -10.12 9.91
CA VAL A 92 -6.60 -10.40 8.69
C VAL A 92 -7.56 -10.86 7.60
N LYS A 93 -7.72 -10.03 6.57
CA LYS A 93 -8.74 -10.21 5.54
C LYS A 93 -8.14 -10.29 4.14
N PHE A 94 -8.06 -11.50 3.60
CA PHE A 94 -7.77 -11.72 2.19
C PHE A 94 -9.05 -11.51 1.38
N VAL A 95 -9.16 -10.38 0.70
CA VAL A 95 -10.42 -9.96 0.07
C VAL A 95 -10.51 -10.30 -1.43
N GLY A 96 -9.47 -10.93 -1.98
CA GLY A 96 -9.36 -11.23 -3.41
C GLY A 96 -8.87 -10.05 -4.22
N THR A 97 -9.01 -10.12 -5.56
CA THR A 97 -8.60 -9.07 -6.49
C THR A 97 -9.74 -8.09 -6.72
N VAL A 98 -9.42 -6.81 -6.78
CA VAL A 98 -10.36 -5.74 -7.17
C VAL A 98 -9.96 -5.27 -8.57
N TYR A 99 -10.79 -5.56 -9.57
CA TYR A 99 -10.54 -5.22 -10.99
C TYR A 99 -11.09 -3.84 -11.37
N ASP A 100 -12.13 -3.36 -10.67
CA ASP A 100 -12.66 -2.00 -10.87
C ASP A 100 -11.65 -0.99 -10.33
N GLN A 101 -11.00 -0.26 -11.23
CA GLN A 101 -9.94 0.69 -10.89
C GLN A 101 -10.44 1.86 -10.05
N GLU A 102 -11.66 2.36 -10.32
CA GLU A 102 -12.25 3.43 -9.52
C GLU A 102 -12.55 2.98 -8.09
N LEU A 103 -13.03 1.74 -7.92
CA LEU A 103 -13.21 1.15 -6.60
C LEU A 103 -11.88 0.92 -5.90
N LEU A 104 -10.85 0.46 -6.61
CA LEU A 104 -9.53 0.25 -6.03
C LEU A 104 -8.89 1.56 -5.57
N LYS A 105 -9.03 2.64 -6.35
CA LYS A 105 -8.63 4.00 -5.93
C LYS A 105 -9.36 4.40 -4.64
N TYR A 106 -10.69 4.26 -4.63
CA TYR A 106 -11.49 4.58 -3.44
C TYR A 106 -11.03 3.83 -2.19
N ILE A 107 -10.75 2.53 -2.34
CA ILE A 107 -10.26 1.68 -1.24
C ILE A 107 -8.90 2.19 -0.72
N ARG A 108 -7.97 2.59 -1.62
CA ARG A 108 -6.68 3.17 -1.21
C ARG A 108 -6.85 4.50 -0.50
N GLU A 109 -7.68 5.39 -1.01
CA GLU A 109 -7.95 6.72 -0.45
C GLU A 109 -8.57 6.66 0.95
N ASN A 110 -9.31 5.60 1.24
CA ASN A 110 -10.01 5.38 2.50
C ASN A 110 -9.34 4.33 3.40
N ALA A 111 -8.10 3.93 3.11
CA ALA A 111 -7.28 3.14 4.03
C ALA A 111 -6.68 4.04 5.11
N TYR A 112 -6.57 3.53 6.34
CA TYR A 112 -5.82 4.20 7.40
C TYR A 112 -4.35 4.35 7.03
N ALA A 113 -3.74 3.25 6.55
CA ALA A 113 -2.38 3.24 6.04
C ALA A 113 -2.18 2.13 5.00
N TYR A 114 -1.17 2.29 4.16
CA TYR A 114 -0.74 1.30 3.18
C TYR A 114 0.56 0.64 3.62
N PHE A 115 0.61 -0.70 3.58
CA PHE A 115 1.85 -1.45 3.76
C PHE A 115 2.49 -1.81 2.42
N HIS A 116 3.77 -1.52 2.28
CA HIS A 116 4.57 -1.94 1.14
C HIS A 116 5.73 -2.82 1.61
N GLY A 117 5.63 -4.10 1.31
CA GLY A 117 6.64 -5.10 1.69
C GLY A 117 7.57 -5.54 0.55
N HIS A 118 7.49 -4.92 -0.63
CA HIS A 118 8.28 -5.33 -1.80
C HIS A 118 9.78 -5.17 -1.55
N GLU A 119 10.55 -6.22 -1.81
CA GLU A 119 11.97 -6.31 -1.46
C GLU A 119 12.89 -6.40 -2.68
N VAL A 120 12.35 -6.66 -3.88
CA VAL A 120 13.14 -6.91 -5.10
C VAL A 120 12.64 -6.04 -6.24
N GLY A 121 13.56 -5.34 -6.91
CA GLY A 121 13.24 -4.56 -8.11
C GLY A 121 13.55 -3.08 -7.98
N GLY A 122 12.80 -2.25 -8.69
CA GLY A 122 12.91 -0.79 -8.74
C GLY A 122 11.58 -0.13 -8.40
N THR A 123 11.23 0.93 -9.14
CA THR A 123 9.94 1.62 -8.98
C THR A 123 8.77 0.65 -9.18
N ASN A 124 7.95 0.52 -8.15
CA ASN A 124 6.80 -0.37 -8.16
C ASN A 124 5.52 0.43 -8.41
N PRO A 125 4.72 0.13 -9.45
CA PRO A 125 3.49 0.86 -9.73
C PRO A 125 2.52 0.93 -8.55
N SER A 126 2.35 -0.18 -7.81
CA SER A 126 1.45 -0.19 -6.64
C SER A 126 1.95 0.71 -5.49
N LEU A 127 3.27 0.93 -5.38
CA LEU A 127 3.83 1.89 -4.43
C LEU A 127 3.52 3.32 -4.85
N LEU A 128 3.68 3.65 -6.14
CA LEU A 128 3.36 4.99 -6.66
C LEU A 128 1.88 5.32 -6.49
N GLU A 129 1.01 4.36 -6.82
CA GLU A 129 -0.43 4.50 -6.62
C GLU A 129 -0.82 4.68 -5.15
N ALA A 130 -0.10 4.01 -4.23
CA ALA A 130 -0.33 4.17 -2.79
C ALA A 130 0.15 5.52 -2.28
N LEU A 131 1.35 5.95 -2.68
CA LEU A 131 1.91 7.27 -2.32
C LEU A 131 1.05 8.42 -2.85
N GLU A 132 0.36 8.23 -3.97
CA GLU A 132 -0.57 9.22 -4.53
C GLU A 132 -1.89 9.25 -3.76
N SER A 133 -2.42 8.11 -3.34
CA SER A 133 -3.82 8.00 -2.90
C SER A 133 -4.00 7.75 -1.41
N THR A 134 -3.02 7.15 -0.73
CA THR A 134 -3.13 6.82 0.70
C THR A 134 -2.28 7.78 1.54
N LYS A 135 -2.89 8.40 2.55
CA LYS A 135 -2.24 9.45 3.36
C LYS A 135 -1.02 8.98 4.14
N LEU A 136 -1.04 7.73 4.63
CA LEU A 136 0.03 7.17 5.45
C LEU A 136 0.58 5.91 4.80
N ASN A 137 1.87 5.94 4.44
CA ASN A 137 2.54 4.85 3.75
C ASN A 137 3.65 4.26 4.62
N LEU A 138 3.60 2.95 4.86
CA LEU A 138 4.55 2.19 5.66
C LEU A 138 5.36 1.27 4.75
N LEU A 139 6.60 1.63 4.47
CA LEU A 139 7.43 0.97 3.46
C LEU A 139 8.51 0.10 4.11
N LEU A 140 8.74 -1.09 3.57
CA LEU A 140 9.89 -1.90 3.97
C LEU A 140 11.18 -1.11 3.71
N ASP A 141 12.05 -1.07 4.70
CA ASP A 141 13.31 -0.32 4.69
C ASP A 141 14.36 -0.96 3.78
N VAL A 142 14.22 -0.73 2.47
CA VAL A 142 15.18 -1.11 1.43
C VAL A 142 15.47 0.06 0.51
N GLY A 143 16.64 0.03 -0.15
CA GLY A 143 17.18 1.17 -0.89
C GLY A 143 16.20 1.78 -1.89
N PHE A 144 15.57 0.97 -2.75
CA PHE A 144 14.65 1.49 -3.76
C PHE A 144 13.31 2.00 -3.20
N ASN A 145 12.82 1.47 -2.09
CA ASN A 145 11.65 2.03 -1.41
C ASN A 145 11.98 3.39 -0.80
N ARG A 146 13.19 3.54 -0.25
CA ARG A 146 13.69 4.84 0.25
C ARG A 146 13.87 5.85 -0.86
N GLU A 147 14.39 5.43 -2.03
CA GLU A 147 14.57 6.30 -3.20
C GLU A 147 13.20 6.82 -3.71
N VAL A 148 12.17 5.98 -3.70
CA VAL A 148 10.83 6.38 -4.13
C VAL A 148 10.12 7.22 -3.07
N GLY A 149 10.05 6.76 -1.83
CA GLY A 149 9.27 7.38 -0.77
C GLY A 149 9.96 8.56 -0.06
N GLU A 150 11.30 8.61 -0.06
CA GLU A 150 12.10 9.66 0.61
C GLU A 150 11.59 9.97 2.03
N GLN A 151 11.14 11.21 2.27
CA GLN A 151 10.61 11.66 3.57
C GLN A 151 9.09 11.54 3.68
N SER A 152 8.41 11.11 2.62
CA SER A 152 6.94 11.05 2.55
C SER A 152 6.35 9.76 3.11
N ALA A 153 7.17 8.88 3.70
CA ALA A 153 6.73 7.59 4.20
C ALA A 153 7.44 7.24 5.52
N ILE A 154 6.84 6.33 6.24
CA ILE A 154 7.42 5.71 7.43
C ILE A 154 8.06 4.38 7.01
N TYR A 155 9.26 4.11 7.47
CA TYR A 155 10.00 2.89 7.11
C TYR A 155 9.99 1.88 8.25
N TRP A 156 9.87 0.58 7.89
CA TRP A 156 9.87 -0.52 8.84
C TRP A 156 10.84 -1.61 8.46
N LYS A 157 11.40 -2.28 9.45
CA LYS A 157 12.15 -3.53 9.28
C LYS A 157 11.27 -4.71 9.65
N LYS A 158 11.64 -5.92 9.17
CA LYS A 158 10.82 -7.14 9.30
C LYS A 158 10.45 -7.50 10.74
N ASP A 159 11.28 -7.13 11.70
CA ASP A 159 11.13 -7.38 13.14
C ASP A 159 10.62 -6.18 13.95
N GLU A 160 10.44 -5.01 13.29
CA GLU A 160 10.04 -3.76 13.94
C GLU A 160 8.61 -3.30 13.60
N LEU A 161 7.90 -4.01 12.70
CA LEU A 161 6.63 -3.52 12.16
C LEU A 161 5.55 -3.35 13.23
N SER A 162 5.49 -4.20 14.25
CA SER A 162 4.52 -4.04 15.33
C SER A 162 4.69 -2.72 16.09
N GLN A 163 5.94 -2.35 16.40
CA GLN A 163 6.24 -1.07 17.05
C GLN A 163 5.94 0.12 16.13
N VAL A 164 6.19 -0.03 14.81
CA VAL A 164 5.84 0.99 13.83
C VAL A 164 4.33 1.19 13.76
N ILE A 165 3.53 0.12 13.76
CA ILE A 165 2.07 0.18 13.81
C ILE A 165 1.61 0.95 15.06
N GLU A 166 2.10 0.57 16.24
CA GLU A 166 1.74 1.23 17.50
C GLU A 166 2.13 2.71 17.51
N LYS A 167 3.28 3.05 16.94
CA LYS A 167 3.75 4.43 16.81
C LYS A 167 2.86 5.27 15.89
N VAL A 168 2.51 4.76 14.70
CA VAL A 168 1.72 5.55 13.75
C VAL A 168 0.27 5.71 14.17
N GLU A 169 -0.27 4.81 14.97
CA GLU A 169 -1.60 4.96 15.57
C GLU A 169 -1.66 6.08 16.64
N GLN A 170 -0.51 6.60 17.08
CA GLN A 170 -0.43 7.77 17.95
C GLN A 170 -0.27 9.10 17.18
N PHE A 171 -0.17 9.04 15.84
CA PHE A 171 -0.04 10.24 15.04
C PHE A 171 -1.33 11.04 15.08
N ASP A 172 -1.19 12.35 15.28
CA ASP A 172 -2.29 13.28 15.11
C ASP A 172 -2.60 13.56 13.62
N ALA A 173 -3.73 14.16 13.37
CA ALA A 173 -4.14 14.49 12.01
C ALA A 173 -3.12 15.38 11.28
N LYS A 174 -2.43 16.27 12.01
CA LYS A 174 -1.44 17.18 11.42
C LYS A 174 -0.22 16.42 10.90
N MET A 175 0.25 15.41 11.62
CA MET A 175 1.36 14.56 11.16
C MET A 175 0.96 13.75 9.93
N ILE A 176 -0.24 13.18 9.92
CA ILE A 176 -0.76 12.40 8.80
C ILE A 176 -0.94 13.29 7.57
N ASP A 177 -1.54 14.48 7.71
CA ASP A 177 -1.73 15.43 6.61
C ASP A 177 -0.40 15.97 6.07
N GLU A 178 0.63 16.12 6.90
CA GLU A 178 1.97 16.51 6.43
C GLU A 178 2.62 15.39 5.60
N LEU A 179 2.52 14.12 6.02
CA LEU A 179 3.00 12.98 5.25
C LEU A 179 2.26 12.84 3.92
N ASP A 180 0.93 13.01 3.91
CA ASP A 180 0.11 13.03 2.69
C ASP A 180 0.55 14.14 1.74
N ARG A 181 0.75 15.36 2.25
CA ARG A 181 1.24 16.50 1.45
C ARG A 181 2.61 16.21 0.83
N GLN A 182 3.55 15.67 1.62
CA GLN A 182 4.89 15.30 1.13
C GLN A 182 4.82 14.19 0.08
N SER A 183 3.95 13.21 0.27
CA SER A 183 3.74 12.10 -0.65
C SER A 183 3.18 12.58 -2.00
N ASN A 184 2.14 13.40 -1.97
CA ASN A 184 1.56 14.00 -3.18
C ASN A 184 2.58 14.89 -3.91
N GLN A 185 3.38 15.70 -3.18
CA GLN A 185 4.44 16.51 -3.77
C GLN A 185 5.51 15.63 -4.43
N ARG A 186 5.94 14.55 -3.77
CA ARG A 186 6.93 13.60 -4.32
C ARG A 186 6.46 12.98 -5.63
N ILE A 187 5.19 12.57 -5.70
CA ILE A 187 4.59 12.03 -6.92
C ILE A 187 4.55 13.10 -8.02
N ALA A 188 4.08 14.31 -7.72
CA ALA A 188 4.00 15.41 -8.67
C ALA A 188 5.39 15.78 -9.25
N ASP A 189 6.42 15.76 -8.43
CA ASP A 189 7.76 16.16 -8.83
C ASP A 189 8.51 15.11 -9.66
N ALA A 190 8.19 13.81 -9.49
CA ALA A 190 9.05 12.76 -10.05
C ALA A 190 8.34 11.65 -10.83
N PHE A 191 7.04 11.40 -10.58
CA PHE A 191 6.40 10.18 -11.03
C PHE A 191 5.07 10.39 -11.78
N THR A 192 4.80 11.60 -12.30
CA THR A 192 3.65 11.80 -13.19
C THR A 192 3.95 11.26 -14.58
N TRP A 193 2.94 10.78 -15.31
CA TRP A 193 3.11 10.32 -16.68
C TRP A 193 3.66 11.41 -17.60
N GLU A 194 3.27 12.68 -17.42
CA GLU A 194 3.80 13.81 -18.22
C GLU A 194 5.32 13.95 -18.05
N ARG A 195 5.80 13.82 -16.80
CA ARG A 195 7.24 13.85 -16.51
C ARG A 195 7.97 12.69 -17.16
N ILE A 196 7.46 11.48 -17.01
CA ILE A 196 8.04 10.26 -17.55
C ILE A 196 8.12 10.33 -19.09
N VAL A 197 7.04 10.73 -19.77
CA VAL A 197 7.01 10.93 -21.22
C VAL A 197 8.05 11.97 -21.65
N THR A 198 8.14 13.09 -20.95
CA THR A 198 9.15 14.14 -21.22
C THR A 198 10.57 13.60 -21.12
N ASP A 199 10.87 12.75 -20.15
CA ASP A 199 12.20 12.19 -19.97
C ASP A 199 12.53 11.15 -21.05
N TYR A 200 11.55 10.37 -21.53
CA TYR A 200 11.69 9.52 -22.72
C TYR A 200 11.93 10.35 -23.98
N GLU A 201 11.18 11.44 -24.19
CA GLU A 201 11.37 12.31 -25.37
C GLU A 201 12.77 12.91 -25.43
N LYS A 202 13.34 13.34 -24.29
CA LYS A 202 14.71 13.85 -24.23
C LYS A 202 15.73 12.80 -24.66
N LEU A 203 15.51 11.53 -24.27
CA LEU A 203 16.38 10.42 -24.66
C LEU A 203 16.37 10.15 -26.19
N PHE A 204 15.23 10.34 -26.83
CA PHE A 204 15.08 10.07 -28.26
C PHE A 204 15.49 11.27 -29.14
N LYS A 205 15.49 12.49 -28.58
CA LYS A 205 15.84 13.73 -29.31
C LYS A 205 17.32 14.14 -29.14
N GLY A 206 18.03 13.56 -28.19
CA GLY A 206 19.48 13.81 -27.94
C GLY A 206 20.35 12.80 -28.63
#